data_0112788e776c173f734ce85863f4e540
#
_entry.id   0112788e776c173f734ce85863f4e540
#
_cell.length_a   1.000
_cell.length_b   1.000
_cell.length_c   1.000
_cell.angle_alpha   90.00
_cell.angle_beta   90.00
_cell.angle_gamma   90.00
#
_symmetry.space_group_name_H-M   'P 1'
#
loop_
_entity.id
_entity.type
_entity.pdbx_description
1 polymer ?
#
loop_
_entity_poly.entity_id
_entity_poly.type
_entity_poly.pdbx_seq_one_letter_code
_entity_poly.pdbx_strand_id
1 'polypeptide(L)'
;MRPVLVIQNDIGNRFSPTVIVAAITAQIQKAKLPTHVEIDAKMYGFDRDSVILLEQIRTIDKQRLTDKITHLDDEMMDRVNESLQISLGIIDF
;
A
#
# COMPACT_ATOMS: atom_id res chain seq x y z
N MET A 1 8.19 -1.54 -13.97
CA MET A 1 6.96 -1.08 -13.31
C MET A 1 7.00 -1.44 -11.84
N ARG A 2 6.69 -0.49 -10.96
CA ARG A 2 6.75 -0.72 -9.53
C ARG A 2 5.37 -1.13 -9.00
N PRO A 3 5.30 -2.07 -8.05
CA PRO A 3 4.03 -2.43 -7.43
C PRO A 3 3.49 -1.29 -6.57
N VAL A 4 2.18 -1.25 -6.44
CA VAL A 4 1.48 -0.31 -5.56
C VAL A 4 0.39 -1.07 -4.82
N LEU A 5 -0.03 -0.54 -3.67
CA LEU A 5 -1.17 -1.05 -2.92
C LEU A 5 -2.37 -0.14 -3.16
N VAL A 6 -3.47 -0.71 -3.59
CA VAL A 6 -4.73 0.02 -3.72
C VAL A 6 -5.31 0.22 -2.33
N ILE A 7 -5.48 1.49 -1.91
CA ILE A 7 -6.00 1.83 -0.59
C ILE A 7 -7.35 2.53 -0.64
N GLN A 8 -7.88 2.77 -1.84
CA GLN A 8 -9.20 3.37 -2.03
C GLN A 8 -10.29 2.36 -1.64
N ASN A 9 -11.40 2.89 -1.12
CA ASN A 9 -12.52 2.03 -0.73
C ASN A 9 -13.17 1.36 -1.96
N ASP A 10 -13.97 0.31 -1.71
CA ASP A 10 -14.54 -0.51 -2.77
C ASP A 10 -15.51 0.27 -3.67
N ILE A 11 -16.22 1.25 -3.13
CA ILE A 11 -17.13 2.07 -3.93
C ILE A 11 -16.34 2.90 -4.93
N GLY A 12 -15.26 3.54 -4.48
CA GLY A 12 -14.36 4.27 -5.35
C GLY A 12 -13.70 3.36 -6.38
N ASN A 13 -13.26 2.18 -5.95
CA ASN A 13 -12.64 1.20 -6.86
C ASN A 13 -13.59 0.78 -7.97
N ARG A 14 -14.88 0.69 -7.67
CA ARG A 14 -15.86 0.23 -8.63
C ARG A 14 -16.28 1.30 -9.62
N PHE A 15 -16.45 2.54 -9.17
CA PHE A 15 -17.12 3.58 -9.95
C PHE A 15 -16.20 4.72 -10.41
N SER A 16 -15.09 4.94 -9.73
CA SER A 16 -14.18 6.02 -10.09
C SER A 16 -13.24 5.60 -11.23
N PRO A 17 -12.92 6.50 -12.18
CA PRO A 17 -11.89 6.21 -13.19
C PRO A 17 -10.48 6.26 -12.63
N THR A 18 -10.31 6.77 -11.42
CA THR A 18 -9.01 6.87 -10.75
C THR A 18 -9.00 6.01 -9.50
N VAL A 19 -7.79 5.74 -8.99
CA VAL A 19 -7.60 4.92 -7.79
C VAL A 19 -6.49 5.52 -6.93
N ILE A 20 -6.68 5.48 -5.61
CA ILE A 20 -5.70 5.96 -4.64
C ILE A 20 -4.80 4.80 -4.28
N VAL A 21 -3.48 5.00 -4.39
CA VAL A 21 -2.49 3.95 -4.16
C VAL A 21 -1.39 4.43 -3.24
N ALA A 22 -0.75 3.49 -2.55
CA ALA A 22 0.47 3.70 -1.79
C ALA A 22 1.62 2.99 -2.50
N ALA A 23 2.80 3.63 -2.50
CA ALA A 23 3.98 3.06 -3.13
C ALA A 23 4.49 1.86 -2.35
N ILE A 24 5.03 0.88 -3.05
CA ILE A 24 5.71 -0.28 -2.47
C ILE A 24 7.13 -0.31 -3.00
N THR A 25 8.10 -0.49 -2.11
CA THR A 25 9.51 -0.55 -2.50
C THR A 25 10.19 -1.79 -1.94
N ALA A 26 11.10 -2.38 -2.72
CA ALA A 26 11.97 -3.44 -2.25
C ALA A 26 13.25 -2.90 -1.61
N GLN A 27 13.47 -1.59 -1.67
CA GLN A 27 14.62 -0.95 -1.02
C GLN A 27 14.26 -0.65 0.43
N ILE A 28 14.62 -1.57 1.32
CA ILE A 28 14.32 -1.43 2.74
C ILE A 28 15.39 -0.57 3.38
N GLN A 29 15.01 0.61 3.85
CA GLN A 29 15.89 1.51 4.59
C GLN A 29 16.05 1.00 6.02
N LYS A 30 17.20 1.33 6.63
CA LYS A 30 17.47 0.92 8.00
C LYS A 30 16.53 1.55 9.02
N ALA A 31 16.15 2.79 8.80
CA ALA A 31 15.22 3.49 9.68
C ALA A 31 13.80 3.27 9.16
N LYS A 32 12.98 2.62 9.98
CA LYS A 32 11.58 2.38 9.67
C LYS A 32 10.72 3.45 10.30
N LEU A 33 9.80 3.99 9.53
CA LEU A 33 8.84 4.97 10.03
C LEU A 33 7.54 4.26 10.45
N PRO A 34 6.76 4.86 11.35
CA PRO A 34 5.44 4.30 11.70
C PRO A 34 4.47 4.25 10.51
N THR A 35 4.80 4.95 9.42
CA THR A 35 4.03 4.94 8.18
C THR A 35 4.46 3.82 7.22
N HIS A 36 5.38 2.95 7.64
CA HIS A 36 5.85 1.82 6.85
C HIS A 36 5.22 0.51 7.31
N VAL A 37 4.82 -0.33 6.36
CA VAL A 37 4.32 -1.68 6.64
C VAL A 37 5.11 -2.68 5.81
N GLU A 38 5.73 -3.65 6.46
CA GLU A 38 6.55 -4.66 5.79
C GLU A 38 5.68 -5.74 5.15
N ILE A 39 6.10 -6.21 3.97
CA ILE A 39 5.50 -7.34 3.27
C ILE A 39 6.54 -8.45 3.16
N ASP A 40 6.21 -9.64 3.71
CA ASP A 40 7.03 -10.83 3.54
C ASP A 40 6.81 -11.39 2.12
N ALA A 41 7.88 -11.47 1.35
CA ALA A 41 7.83 -11.92 -0.03
C ALA A 41 7.20 -13.31 -0.17
N LYS A 42 7.54 -14.22 0.74
CA LYS A 42 7.06 -15.61 0.67
C LYS A 42 5.57 -15.72 0.92
N MET A 43 5.03 -14.90 1.82
CA MET A 43 3.62 -14.95 2.17
C MET A 43 2.71 -14.38 1.09
N TYR A 44 3.20 -13.39 0.33
CA TYR A 44 2.37 -12.63 -0.58
C TYR A 44 2.79 -12.72 -2.04
N GLY A 45 3.74 -13.59 -2.36
CA GLY A 45 4.11 -13.84 -3.75
C GLY A 45 4.93 -12.74 -4.40
N PHE A 46 5.68 -11.98 -3.61
CA PHE A 46 6.64 -11.01 -4.13
C PHE A 46 8.00 -11.65 -4.37
N ASP A 47 8.78 -11.09 -5.29
CA ASP A 47 10.14 -11.53 -5.55
C ASP A 47 11.07 -11.22 -4.38
N ARG A 48 10.85 -10.13 -3.68
CA ARG A 48 11.65 -9.66 -2.55
C ARG A 48 10.76 -9.15 -1.44
N ASP A 49 11.27 -9.23 -0.21
CA ASP A 49 10.63 -8.54 0.90
C ASP A 49 10.53 -7.06 0.56
N SER A 50 9.39 -6.48 0.85
CA SER A 50 9.07 -5.13 0.43
C SER A 50 8.46 -4.34 1.58
N VAL A 51 8.34 -3.03 1.38
CA VAL A 51 7.75 -2.12 2.36
C VAL A 51 6.70 -1.27 1.67
N ILE A 52 5.52 -1.19 2.26
CA ILE A 52 4.47 -0.26 1.83
C ILE A 52 4.75 1.08 2.50
N LEU A 53 4.80 2.13 1.70
CA LEU A 53 5.13 3.48 2.15
C LEU A 53 3.86 4.32 2.21
N LEU A 54 3.22 4.37 3.39
CA LEU A 54 1.95 5.07 3.56
C LEU A 54 2.11 6.60 3.59
N GLU A 55 3.33 7.10 3.59
CA GLU A 55 3.60 8.53 3.39
C GLU A 55 3.71 8.89 1.89
N GLN A 56 3.76 7.89 1.00
CA GLN A 56 3.83 8.10 -0.44
C GLN A 56 2.55 7.63 -1.11
N ILE A 57 1.54 8.47 -0.99
CA ILE A 57 0.19 8.19 -1.52
C ILE A 57 -0.04 9.06 -2.74
N ARG A 58 -0.66 8.51 -3.76
CA ARG A 58 -1.05 9.27 -4.95
C ARG A 58 -2.28 8.68 -5.61
N THR A 59 -2.90 9.49 -6.45
CA THR A 59 -4.03 9.07 -7.27
C THR A 59 -3.54 8.83 -8.69
N ILE A 60 -3.89 7.69 -9.26
CA ILE A 60 -3.54 7.33 -10.63
C ILE A 60 -4.78 6.91 -11.41
N ASP A 61 -4.68 6.93 -12.72
CA ASP A 61 -5.72 6.41 -13.60
C ASP A 61 -5.74 4.87 -13.49
N LYS A 62 -6.91 4.29 -13.35
CA LYS A 62 -7.07 2.83 -13.27
C LYS A 62 -6.43 2.10 -14.45
N GLN A 63 -6.41 2.72 -15.62
CA GLN A 63 -5.81 2.11 -16.80
C GLN A 63 -4.31 1.84 -16.65
N ARG A 64 -3.67 2.49 -15.69
CA ARG A 64 -2.25 2.27 -15.39
C ARG A 64 -2.00 1.01 -14.57
N LEU A 65 -3.04 0.42 -13.98
CA LEU A 65 -2.94 -0.86 -13.29
C LEU A 65 -2.95 -1.98 -14.32
N THR A 66 -1.96 -2.87 -14.25
CA THR A 66 -1.84 -3.96 -15.22
C THR A 66 -2.21 -5.30 -14.60
N ASP A 67 -1.43 -5.79 -13.65
CA ASP A 67 -1.60 -7.11 -13.07
C ASP A 67 -1.81 -7.03 -11.57
N LYS A 68 -2.66 -7.92 -11.06
CA LYS A 68 -2.82 -8.11 -9.62
C LYS A 68 -1.77 -9.12 -9.16
N ILE A 69 -0.90 -8.71 -8.25
CA ILE A 69 0.13 -9.60 -7.70
C ILE A 69 -0.45 -10.46 -6.59
N THR A 70 -1.17 -9.83 -5.66
CA THR A 70 -1.73 -10.53 -4.50
C THR A 70 -2.83 -9.70 -3.86
N HIS A 71 -3.47 -10.29 -2.87
CA HIS A 71 -4.46 -9.63 -2.03
C HIS A 71 -3.98 -9.72 -0.57
N LEU A 72 -3.91 -8.58 0.11
CA LEU A 72 -3.52 -8.57 1.52
C LEU A 72 -4.70 -8.98 2.39
N ASP A 73 -4.43 -9.83 3.40
CA ASP A 73 -5.46 -10.27 4.33
C ASP A 73 -5.89 -9.13 5.27
N ASP A 74 -6.95 -9.38 6.04
CA ASP A 74 -7.53 -8.37 6.92
C ASP A 74 -6.55 -7.90 7.99
N GLU A 75 -5.76 -8.81 8.55
CA GLU A 75 -4.75 -8.45 9.56
C GLU A 75 -3.72 -7.48 8.99
N MET A 76 -3.22 -7.74 7.79
CA MET A 76 -2.28 -6.87 7.13
C MET A 76 -2.93 -5.53 6.76
N MET A 77 -4.17 -5.55 6.29
CA MET A 77 -4.90 -4.32 5.97
C MET A 77 -5.18 -3.47 7.21
N ASP A 78 -5.38 -4.09 8.37
CA ASP A 78 -5.52 -3.34 9.63
C ASP A 78 -4.23 -2.57 9.95
N ARG A 79 -3.08 -3.20 9.72
CA ARG A 79 -1.78 -2.54 9.90
C ARG A 79 -1.59 -1.39 8.91
N VAL A 80 -2.00 -1.60 7.66
CA VAL A 80 -1.96 -0.56 6.63
C VAL A 80 -2.85 0.62 7.02
N ASN A 81 -4.08 0.35 7.48
CA ASN A 81 -5.02 1.38 7.87
C ASN A 81 -4.49 2.22 9.03
N GLU A 82 -3.89 1.58 10.03
CA GLU A 82 -3.28 2.29 11.17
C GLU A 82 -2.15 3.20 10.69
N SER A 83 -1.23 2.67 9.89
CA SER A 83 -0.11 3.44 9.36
C SER A 83 -0.58 4.60 8.48
N LEU A 84 -1.65 4.39 7.72
CA LEU A 84 -2.25 5.43 6.88
C LEU A 84 -2.84 6.56 7.75
N GLN A 85 -3.55 6.22 8.82
CA GLN A 85 -4.11 7.19 9.75
C GLN A 85 -3.01 8.03 10.41
N ILE A 86 -1.89 7.41 10.77
CA ILE A 86 -0.72 8.11 11.30
C ILE A 86 -0.15 9.06 10.23
N SER A 87 0.01 8.57 9.01
CA SER A 87 0.57 9.36 7.91
C SER A 87 -0.26 10.60 7.62
N LEU A 88 -1.58 10.47 7.70
CA LEU A 88 -2.51 11.58 7.41
C LEU A 88 -2.78 12.46 8.65
N GLY A 89 -2.18 12.14 9.78
CA GLY A 89 -2.37 12.92 11.01
C GLY A 89 -3.74 12.73 11.65
N ILE A 90 -4.45 11.65 11.31
CA ILE A 90 -5.78 11.36 11.88
C ILE A 90 -5.64 10.85 13.31
N ILE A 91 -4.59 10.10 13.57
CA ILE A 91 -4.25 9.64 14.91
C ILE A 91 -2.80 9.99 15.21
N ASP A 92 -2.48 10.14 16.49
CA ASP A 92 -1.09 10.40 16.93
C ASP A 92 -0.30 9.10 16.97
N PHE A 93 0.99 9.27 16.74
CA PHE A 93 1.93 8.17 16.89
C PHE A 93 2.56 8.18 18.28
#